data_97d36613603a1869b16a27887bccc6f9
#
_entry.id   97d36613603a1869b16a27887bccc6f9
#
_cell.length_a   1.000
_cell.length_b   1.000
_cell.length_c   1.000
_cell.angle_alpha   90.00
_cell.angle_beta   90.00
_cell.angle_gamma   90.00
#
_symmetry.space_group_name_H-M   'P 1'
#
loop_
_entity.id
_entity.type
_entity.pdbx_description
1 polymer ?
#
loop_
_entity_poly.entity_id
_entity_poly.type
_entity_poly.pdbx_seq_one_letter_code
_entity_poly.pdbx_strand_id
1 'polypeptide(L)'
;MNMQTRMQDIVGLTKIAPLSRRGFITASSAAAAGFTLAAGPVRADAIKTDTTSLMAGDAKVAVAGGEMPVYYARPAGVANPPVILVAMEIFGLHEYIRDVTRRLGKLGALAVAPDYYFRKGDLTKVTEMPQLFPIVNAKTDAELFADLDATVAWAKSQGANTDRLGIMGFCRGGRTVWRYSTHGNLKAGVAYYGSLGDAASDGKPALESAKDVKEPVLGLYGAEDQGIPVDQVKQMEAALKAAGKTTEFKIYPGAPHGFHADYRPSYRQEAADDGWKMMTAWFKKYGVLS
;
A
#
# COMPACT_ATOMS: atom_id res chain seq x y z
N MET A 1 -6.51 12.04 24.96
CA MET A 1 -5.46 11.84 23.96
C MET A 1 -5.70 12.87 22.86
N ASN A 2 -4.73 13.70 22.54
CA ASN A 2 -4.96 14.75 21.55
C ASN A 2 -4.92 14.18 20.13
N MET A 3 -5.44 14.94 19.18
CA MET A 3 -5.55 14.52 17.76
C MET A 3 -4.18 14.15 17.14
N GLN A 4 -3.10 14.80 17.59
CA GLN A 4 -1.74 14.56 17.12
C GLN A 4 -1.17 13.23 17.62
N THR A 5 -1.48 12.83 18.85
CA THR A 5 -1.11 11.52 19.41
C THR A 5 -1.85 10.40 18.69
N ARG A 6 -3.15 10.60 18.41
CA ARG A 6 -3.97 9.64 17.67
C ARG A 6 -3.51 9.46 16.22
N MET A 7 -3.06 10.53 15.58
CA MET A 7 -2.48 10.49 14.22
C MET A 7 -1.15 9.76 14.18
N GLN A 8 -0.27 9.94 15.18
CA GLN A 8 1.00 9.23 15.28
C GLN A 8 0.80 7.72 15.46
N ASP A 9 -0.21 7.33 16.23
CA ASP A 9 -0.55 5.92 16.45
C ASP A 9 -1.10 5.27 15.16
N ILE A 10 -1.93 5.99 14.38
CA ILE A 10 -2.49 5.53 13.09
C ILE A 10 -1.38 5.20 12.08
N VAL A 11 -0.23 5.84 12.15
CA VAL A 11 0.90 5.58 11.24
C VAL A 11 1.97 4.69 11.86
N GLY A 12 1.74 4.16 13.06
CA GLY A 12 2.69 3.28 13.77
C GLY A 12 3.94 4.01 14.26
N LEU A 13 3.85 5.31 14.48
CA LEU A 13 4.92 6.13 15.07
C LEU A 13 4.76 6.12 16.61
N THR A 14 5.07 5.01 17.25
CA THR A 14 5.16 4.95 18.70
C THR A 14 6.38 5.74 19.22
N LYS A 15 6.25 6.35 20.40
CA LYS A 15 7.33 7.10 21.06
C LYS A 15 8.58 6.25 21.21
N ILE A 16 9.62 6.56 20.44
CA ILE A 16 10.94 5.96 20.55
C ILE A 16 11.92 7.04 20.99
N ALA A 17 12.81 6.67 21.92
CA ALA A 17 13.88 7.55 22.39
C ALA A 17 14.77 8.01 21.22
N PRO A 18 15.24 9.26 21.22
CA PRO A 18 16.03 9.79 20.12
C PRO A 18 17.36 9.04 19.96
N LEU A 19 17.58 8.46 18.79
CA LEU A 19 18.86 7.87 18.43
C LEU A 19 19.90 8.96 18.14
N SER A 20 21.15 8.69 18.51
CA SER A 20 22.26 9.64 18.38
C SER A 20 22.54 9.99 16.91
N ARG A 21 22.98 11.24 16.67
CA ARG A 21 23.27 11.84 15.36
C ARG A 21 24.34 11.13 14.50
N ARG A 22 25.00 10.08 14.98
CA ARG A 22 26.10 9.40 14.28
C ARG A 22 25.72 8.23 13.36
N GLY A 23 24.43 7.77 13.36
CA GLY A 23 23.93 6.73 12.43
C GLY A 23 23.39 7.27 11.10
N PHE A 24 23.53 8.57 10.83
CA PHE A 24 22.72 9.28 9.80
C PHE A 24 23.44 9.50 8.46
N ILE A 25 24.64 9.00 8.25
CA ILE A 25 25.40 9.30 7.04
C ILE A 25 25.60 8.04 6.21
N THR A 26 24.67 7.74 5.32
CA THR A 26 24.83 7.22 3.96
C THR A 26 23.47 6.94 3.29
N ALA A 27 22.73 7.98 2.91
CA ALA A 27 21.67 7.87 1.90
C ALA A 27 21.57 9.20 1.14
N SER A 28 22.23 9.23 0.04
CA SER A 28 22.32 10.37 -0.86
C SER A 28 21.07 10.52 -1.71
N SER A 29 20.13 11.31 -1.28
CA SER A 29 19.28 12.20 -2.08
C SER A 29 18.36 13.02 -1.14
N ALA A 30 18.04 14.24 -1.51
CA ALA A 30 17.15 15.12 -0.74
C ALA A 30 15.73 14.50 -0.54
N ALA A 31 15.29 13.65 -1.44
CA ALA A 31 14.02 12.90 -1.34
C ALA A 31 14.05 11.86 -0.20
N ALA A 32 15.15 11.12 -0.04
CA ALA A 32 15.30 10.15 1.05
C ALA A 32 15.33 10.84 2.43
N ALA A 33 15.87 12.06 2.52
CA ALA A 33 15.92 12.81 3.77
C ALA A 33 14.53 13.28 4.25
N GLY A 34 13.67 13.76 3.35
CA GLY A 34 12.30 14.17 3.67
C GLY A 34 11.46 13.03 4.22
N PHE A 35 11.44 11.93 3.50
CA PHE A 35 10.75 10.70 3.91
C PHE A 35 11.20 10.21 5.29
N THR A 36 12.51 10.17 5.55
CA THR A 36 13.08 9.71 6.83
C THR A 36 12.63 10.59 8.01
N LEU A 37 12.48 11.90 7.80
CA LEU A 37 12.01 12.81 8.82
C LEU A 37 10.51 12.63 9.11
N ALA A 38 9.68 12.44 8.10
CA ALA A 38 8.24 12.26 8.25
C ALA A 38 7.87 10.88 8.80
N ALA A 39 8.55 9.81 8.33
CA ALA A 39 8.26 8.43 8.71
C ALA A 39 8.87 8.01 10.07
N GLY A 40 9.78 8.81 10.63
CA GLY A 40 10.55 8.46 11.83
C GLY A 40 11.82 7.66 11.51
N PRO A 41 12.52 7.12 12.54
CA PRO A 41 13.79 6.43 12.33
C PRO A 41 13.62 5.24 11.36
N VAL A 42 14.43 5.25 10.30
CA VAL A 42 14.47 4.19 9.30
C VAL A 42 15.51 3.15 9.70
N ARG A 43 15.16 1.87 9.65
CA ARG A 43 16.07 0.77 9.95
C ARG A 43 17.14 0.65 8.84
N ALA A 44 18.38 0.42 9.23
CA ALA A 44 19.48 0.24 8.29
C ALA A 44 19.44 -1.12 7.56
N ASP A 45 18.77 -2.10 8.16
CA ASP A 45 18.63 -3.48 7.70
C ASP A 45 17.31 -3.75 6.94
N ALA A 46 16.66 -2.71 6.44
CA ALA A 46 15.50 -2.85 5.56
C ALA A 46 15.84 -3.71 4.34
N ILE A 47 14.90 -4.55 3.93
CA ILE A 47 15.09 -5.50 2.82
C ILE A 47 15.34 -4.73 1.52
N LYS A 48 16.32 -5.19 0.76
CA LYS A 48 16.67 -4.64 -0.55
C LYS A 48 16.65 -5.73 -1.61
N THR A 49 15.60 -5.74 -2.40
CA THR A 49 15.46 -6.67 -3.53
C THR A 49 16.22 -6.13 -4.73
N ASP A 50 17.15 -6.94 -5.26
CA ASP A 50 17.88 -6.60 -6.47
C ASP A 50 16.98 -6.66 -7.72
N THR A 51 17.47 -6.07 -8.82
CA THR A 51 16.78 -6.06 -10.11
C THR A 51 17.22 -7.17 -11.06
N THR A 52 18.05 -8.12 -10.60
CA THR A 52 18.50 -9.25 -11.44
C THR A 52 17.28 -10.00 -11.98
N SER A 53 17.27 -10.27 -13.28
CA SER A 53 16.14 -10.89 -14.00
C SER A 53 14.83 -10.08 -13.98
N LEU A 54 14.89 -8.79 -13.65
CA LEU A 54 13.77 -7.86 -13.73
C LEU A 54 14.03 -6.75 -14.76
N MET A 55 12.97 -6.29 -15.38
CA MET A 55 12.89 -4.96 -15.97
C MET A 55 12.16 -4.08 -14.94
N ALA A 56 12.88 -3.13 -14.36
CA ALA A 56 12.36 -2.27 -13.31
C ALA A 56 12.84 -0.83 -13.46
N GLY A 57 12.01 0.13 -13.13
CA GLY A 57 12.37 1.54 -13.25
C GLY A 57 11.17 2.48 -13.08
N ASP A 58 11.46 3.76 -13.26
CA ASP A 58 10.46 4.81 -13.28
C ASP A 58 9.85 4.94 -14.67
N ALA A 59 8.55 5.21 -14.70
CA ALA A 59 7.79 5.53 -15.91
C ALA A 59 6.75 6.61 -15.60
N LYS A 60 6.01 7.03 -16.61
CA LYS A 60 4.94 8.01 -16.48
C LYS A 60 3.68 7.48 -17.13
N VAL A 61 2.55 7.74 -16.50
CA VAL A 61 1.21 7.39 -16.99
C VAL A 61 0.44 8.68 -17.24
N ALA A 62 -0.09 8.83 -18.43
CA ALA A 62 -0.95 9.96 -18.76
C ALA A 62 -2.28 9.85 -18.01
N VAL A 63 -2.62 10.89 -17.25
CA VAL A 63 -3.85 10.99 -16.46
C VAL A 63 -4.42 12.40 -16.54
N ALA A 64 -5.66 12.60 -16.09
CA ALA A 64 -6.19 13.94 -15.96
C ALA A 64 -5.28 14.82 -15.07
N GLY A 65 -4.86 15.96 -15.59
CA GLY A 65 -3.98 16.90 -14.89
C GLY A 65 -2.48 16.61 -14.99
N GLY A 66 -2.03 15.71 -15.87
CA GLY A 66 -0.61 15.57 -16.19
C GLY A 66 -0.12 14.12 -16.38
N GLU A 67 1.16 13.94 -16.17
CA GLU A 67 1.83 12.64 -16.25
C GLU A 67 2.14 12.15 -14.83
N MET A 68 1.41 11.12 -14.39
CA MET A 68 1.59 10.52 -13.07
C MET A 68 2.86 9.66 -13.05
N PRO A 69 3.81 9.91 -12.13
CA PRO A 69 4.96 9.04 -11.94
C PRO A 69 4.52 7.66 -11.46
N VAL A 70 5.16 6.62 -11.97
CA VAL A 70 4.99 5.25 -11.48
C VAL A 70 6.35 4.58 -11.35
N TYR A 71 6.50 3.69 -10.40
CA TYR A 71 7.59 2.71 -10.40
C TYR A 71 7.02 1.35 -10.78
N TYR A 72 7.73 0.62 -11.64
CA TYR A 72 7.31 -0.71 -12.04
C TYR A 72 8.44 -1.72 -11.93
N ALA A 73 8.07 -2.99 -11.81
CA ALA A 73 8.98 -4.13 -11.95
C ALA A 73 8.23 -5.30 -12.58
N ARG A 74 8.87 -5.97 -13.55
CA ARG A 74 8.36 -7.17 -14.20
C ARG A 74 9.49 -8.16 -14.46
N PRO A 75 9.20 -9.47 -14.54
CA PRO A 75 10.24 -10.43 -14.94
C PRO A 75 10.70 -10.16 -16.38
N ALA A 76 12.02 -10.17 -16.59
CA ALA A 76 12.60 -10.03 -17.91
C ALA A 76 12.25 -11.25 -18.79
N GLY A 77 11.90 -11.00 -20.06
CA GLY A 77 11.61 -12.06 -21.05
C GLY A 77 10.27 -12.79 -20.85
N VAL A 78 9.47 -12.45 -19.84
CA VAL A 78 8.14 -13.04 -19.66
C VAL A 78 7.11 -12.24 -20.43
N ALA A 79 6.46 -12.90 -21.39
CA ALA A 79 5.34 -12.34 -22.13
C ALA A 79 4.05 -12.41 -21.30
N ASN A 80 3.22 -11.36 -21.42
CA ASN A 80 1.86 -11.34 -20.88
C ASN A 80 1.77 -11.65 -19.36
N PRO A 81 2.64 -11.03 -18.49
CA PRO A 81 2.58 -11.25 -17.05
C PRO A 81 1.28 -10.71 -16.45
N PRO A 82 0.78 -11.28 -15.34
CA PRO A 82 -0.33 -10.68 -14.60
C PRO A 82 0.03 -9.30 -14.06
N VAL A 83 -0.98 -8.49 -13.72
CA VAL A 83 -0.78 -7.14 -13.18
C VAL A 83 -1.08 -7.11 -11.69
N ILE A 84 -0.19 -6.50 -10.89
CA ILE A 84 -0.46 -6.18 -9.50
C ILE A 84 -0.23 -4.69 -9.27
N LEU A 85 -1.29 -3.98 -8.92
CA LEU A 85 -1.19 -2.60 -8.46
C LEU A 85 -0.69 -2.57 -7.02
N VAL A 86 0.28 -1.70 -6.72
CA VAL A 86 0.82 -1.49 -5.37
C VAL A 86 0.37 -0.12 -4.87
N ALA A 87 -0.63 -0.12 -4.01
CA ALA A 87 -1.14 1.11 -3.41
C ALA A 87 -0.28 1.53 -2.21
N MET A 88 0.35 2.68 -2.33
CA MET A 88 1.34 3.19 -1.38
C MET A 88 0.73 3.75 -0.10
N GLU A 89 1.57 3.87 0.91
CA GLU A 89 1.29 4.58 2.16
C GLU A 89 1.18 6.10 1.93
N ILE A 90 1.00 6.86 3.00
CA ILE A 90 0.90 8.33 2.94
C ILE A 90 2.24 9.03 2.65
N PHE A 91 3.35 8.31 2.61
CA PHE A 91 4.70 8.85 2.44
C PHE A 91 5.15 8.96 0.99
N GLY A 92 4.27 8.71 0.03
CA GLY A 92 4.60 8.74 -1.39
C GLY A 92 5.31 7.48 -1.90
N LEU A 93 5.88 7.58 -3.09
CA LEU A 93 6.53 6.46 -3.79
C LEU A 93 7.99 6.29 -3.32
N HIS A 94 8.19 5.99 -2.04
CA HIS A 94 9.51 5.81 -1.40
C HIS A 94 10.09 4.40 -1.61
N GLU A 95 11.33 4.17 -1.15
CA GLU A 95 12.11 2.97 -1.47
C GLU A 95 11.43 1.66 -1.01
N TYR A 96 10.76 1.63 0.12
CA TYR A 96 10.04 0.43 0.56
C TYR A 96 8.93 0.01 -0.43
N ILE A 97 8.15 0.96 -0.95
CA ILE A 97 7.13 0.67 -1.97
C ILE A 97 7.78 0.19 -3.28
N ARG A 98 8.90 0.79 -3.66
CA ARG A 98 9.71 0.35 -4.82
C ARG A 98 10.24 -1.07 -4.61
N ASP A 99 10.71 -1.38 -3.39
CA ASP A 99 11.20 -2.72 -3.06
C ASP A 99 10.09 -3.77 -3.09
N VAL A 100 8.93 -3.49 -2.50
CA VAL A 100 7.74 -4.36 -2.59
C VAL A 100 7.35 -4.61 -4.06
N THR A 101 7.41 -3.57 -4.90
CA THR A 101 7.15 -3.69 -6.34
C THR A 101 8.13 -4.66 -7.01
N ARG A 102 9.41 -4.60 -6.66
CA ARG A 102 10.43 -5.56 -7.15
C ARG A 102 10.18 -6.98 -6.64
N ARG A 103 9.83 -7.14 -5.34
CA ARG A 103 9.45 -8.46 -4.78
C ARG A 103 8.32 -9.12 -5.58
N LEU A 104 7.29 -8.35 -5.94
CA LEU A 104 6.18 -8.84 -6.78
C LEU A 104 6.62 -9.14 -8.21
N GLY A 105 7.54 -8.35 -8.77
CA GLY A 105 8.19 -8.65 -10.05
C GLY A 105 8.90 -10.01 -10.03
N LYS A 106 9.61 -10.33 -8.92
CA LYS A 106 10.24 -11.65 -8.71
C LYS A 106 9.20 -12.79 -8.61
N LEU A 107 7.96 -12.52 -8.19
CA LEU A 107 6.86 -13.48 -8.20
C LEU A 107 6.20 -13.66 -9.58
N GLY A 108 6.69 -12.98 -10.61
CA GLY A 108 6.22 -13.17 -11.98
C GLY A 108 5.19 -12.14 -12.48
N ALA A 109 4.85 -11.13 -11.70
CA ALA A 109 3.90 -10.11 -12.09
C ALA A 109 4.57 -8.88 -12.75
N LEU A 110 3.84 -8.14 -13.59
CA LEU A 110 4.08 -6.73 -13.77
C LEU A 110 3.45 -6.01 -12.56
N ALA A 111 4.28 -5.66 -11.60
CA ALA A 111 3.88 -4.85 -10.46
C ALA A 111 4.07 -3.37 -10.79
N VAL A 112 3.10 -2.52 -10.44
CA VAL A 112 3.14 -1.08 -10.69
C VAL A 112 2.66 -0.33 -9.46
N ALA A 113 3.48 0.60 -8.98
CA ALA A 113 3.18 1.50 -7.88
C ALA A 113 3.01 2.93 -8.43
N PRO A 114 1.79 3.44 -8.59
CA PRO A 114 1.54 4.80 -9.04
C PRO A 114 1.66 5.81 -7.90
N ASP A 115 2.25 6.98 -8.19
CA ASP A 115 2.23 8.14 -7.30
C ASP A 115 0.96 8.98 -7.54
N TYR A 116 -0.17 8.49 -7.08
CA TYR A 116 -1.45 9.16 -7.29
C TYR A 116 -1.64 10.47 -6.48
N TYR A 117 -0.64 10.85 -5.65
CA TYR A 117 -0.62 12.17 -4.98
C TYR A 117 0.19 13.23 -5.72
N PHE A 118 0.85 12.90 -6.83
CA PHE A 118 1.80 13.75 -7.57
C PHE A 118 1.30 15.17 -7.89
N ARG A 119 -0.02 15.36 -8.07
CA ARG A 119 -0.62 16.68 -8.35
C ARG A 119 -0.48 17.68 -7.20
N LYS A 120 -0.20 17.19 -6.01
CA LYS A 120 -0.01 18.01 -4.80
C LYS A 120 1.46 18.12 -4.38
N GLY A 121 2.36 17.51 -5.16
CA GLY A 121 3.78 17.49 -4.91
C GLY A 121 4.32 16.10 -4.56
N ASP A 122 5.63 16.02 -4.37
CA ASP A 122 6.33 14.80 -4.01
C ASP A 122 6.27 14.59 -2.50
N LEU A 123 5.41 13.66 -2.06
CA LEU A 123 5.24 13.35 -0.63
C LEU A 123 6.51 12.79 0.02
N THR A 124 7.45 12.23 -0.74
CA THR A 124 8.73 11.73 -0.20
C THR A 124 9.62 12.87 0.33
N LYS A 125 9.33 14.12 -0.05
CA LYS A 125 10.05 15.32 0.39
C LYS A 125 9.42 16.00 1.61
N VAL A 126 8.22 15.59 2.00
CA VAL A 126 7.54 16.17 3.17
C VAL A 126 8.21 15.67 4.44
N THR A 127 8.61 16.61 5.30
CA THR A 127 9.42 16.32 6.50
C THR A 127 8.60 16.20 7.78
N GLU A 128 7.35 16.64 7.76
CA GLU A 128 6.49 16.69 8.94
C GLU A 128 5.16 15.95 8.66
N MET A 129 4.87 14.96 9.51
CA MET A 129 3.67 14.14 9.42
C MET A 129 2.36 14.96 9.28
N PRO A 130 2.13 16.04 10.05
CA PRO A 130 0.89 16.82 9.92
C PRO A 130 0.67 17.42 8.53
N GLN A 131 1.72 17.65 7.75
CA GLN A 131 1.64 18.24 6.40
C GLN A 131 1.16 17.22 5.36
N LEU A 132 1.29 15.91 5.63
CA LEU A 132 0.84 14.85 4.73
C LEU A 132 -0.68 14.71 4.70
N PHE A 133 -1.34 14.83 5.84
CA PHE A 133 -2.78 14.55 5.95
C PHE A 133 -3.66 15.44 5.08
N PRO A 134 -3.47 16.77 4.99
CA PRO A 134 -4.26 17.61 4.10
C PRO A 134 -4.13 17.18 2.63
N ILE A 135 -2.95 16.77 2.20
CA ILE A 135 -2.66 16.32 0.84
C ILE A 135 -3.38 14.99 0.55
N VAL A 136 -3.18 14.03 1.44
CA VAL A 136 -3.74 12.67 1.30
C VAL A 136 -5.27 12.70 1.38
N ASN A 137 -5.84 13.48 2.29
CA ASN A 137 -7.28 13.56 2.48
C ASN A 137 -7.99 14.38 1.39
N ALA A 138 -7.28 15.27 0.69
CA ALA A 138 -7.83 15.98 -0.46
C ALA A 138 -7.99 15.13 -1.72
N LYS A 139 -7.37 13.93 -1.77
CA LYS A 139 -7.52 12.99 -2.88
C LYS A 139 -8.89 12.34 -2.83
N THR A 140 -9.70 12.56 -3.84
CA THR A 140 -11.04 11.96 -3.95
C THR A 140 -10.95 10.49 -4.37
N ASP A 141 -11.96 9.68 -4.00
CA ASP A 141 -12.02 8.29 -4.46
C ASP A 141 -12.21 8.24 -5.99
N ALA A 142 -12.96 9.18 -6.58
CA ALA A 142 -13.14 9.28 -8.03
C ALA A 142 -11.82 9.52 -8.77
N GLU A 143 -11.01 10.50 -8.30
CA GLU A 143 -9.68 10.74 -8.87
C GLU A 143 -8.73 9.55 -8.67
N LEU A 144 -8.80 8.91 -7.50
CA LEU A 144 -7.99 7.73 -7.19
C LEU A 144 -8.31 6.58 -8.15
N PHE A 145 -9.59 6.29 -8.37
CA PHE A 145 -10.01 5.21 -9.27
C PHE A 145 -9.61 5.50 -10.72
N ALA A 146 -9.78 6.74 -11.18
CA ALA A 146 -9.34 7.13 -12.53
C ALA A 146 -7.81 6.98 -12.71
N ASP A 147 -7.01 7.31 -11.71
CA ASP A 147 -5.56 7.14 -11.75
C ASP A 147 -5.15 5.65 -11.76
N LEU A 148 -5.84 4.81 -10.99
CA LEU A 148 -5.60 3.36 -10.99
C LEU A 148 -6.04 2.72 -12.31
N ASP A 149 -7.18 3.11 -12.87
CA ASP A 149 -7.66 2.65 -14.18
C ASP A 149 -6.68 3.03 -15.30
N ALA A 150 -6.14 4.24 -15.27
CA ALA A 150 -5.11 4.67 -16.21
C ALA A 150 -3.82 3.86 -16.06
N THR A 151 -3.45 3.48 -14.82
CA THR A 151 -2.31 2.61 -14.55
C THR A 151 -2.54 1.20 -15.12
N VAL A 152 -3.75 0.66 -15.01
CA VAL A 152 -4.12 -0.63 -15.62
C VAL A 152 -4.06 -0.55 -17.15
N ALA A 153 -4.57 0.53 -17.75
CA ALA A 153 -4.49 0.76 -19.19
C ALA A 153 -3.03 0.86 -19.68
N TRP A 154 -2.18 1.54 -18.92
CA TRP A 154 -0.75 1.60 -19.18
C TRP A 154 -0.11 0.20 -19.09
N ALA A 155 -0.40 -0.58 -18.04
CA ALA A 155 0.11 -1.94 -17.92
C ALA A 155 -0.28 -2.83 -19.10
N LYS A 156 -1.52 -2.70 -19.59
CA LYS A 156 -1.99 -3.37 -20.81
C LYS A 156 -1.17 -2.96 -22.03
N SER A 157 -0.86 -1.68 -22.19
CA SER A 157 -0.02 -1.19 -23.30
C SER A 157 1.42 -1.71 -23.23
N GLN A 158 1.89 -2.11 -22.03
CA GLN A 158 3.17 -2.77 -21.83
C GLN A 158 3.10 -4.30 -22.08
N GLY A 159 2.00 -4.81 -22.62
CA GLY A 159 1.80 -6.21 -22.95
C GLY A 159 1.50 -7.11 -21.75
N ALA A 160 0.98 -6.58 -20.65
CA ALA A 160 0.58 -7.36 -19.49
C ALA A 160 -0.88 -7.86 -19.59
N ASN A 161 -1.17 -8.94 -18.87
CA ASN A 161 -2.49 -9.54 -18.80
C ASN A 161 -3.35 -8.87 -17.72
N THR A 162 -4.18 -7.93 -18.13
CA THR A 162 -5.11 -7.23 -17.23
C THR A 162 -6.33 -8.06 -16.81
N ASP A 163 -6.58 -9.21 -17.44
CA ASP A 163 -7.60 -10.16 -16.97
C ASP A 163 -7.16 -10.90 -15.70
N ARG A 164 -5.86 -10.81 -15.36
CA ARG A 164 -5.24 -11.31 -14.14
C ARG A 164 -4.76 -10.14 -13.27
N LEU A 165 -5.68 -9.22 -12.97
CA LEU A 165 -5.41 -8.00 -12.21
C LEU A 165 -5.62 -8.24 -10.72
N GLY A 166 -4.59 -7.93 -9.92
CA GLY A 166 -4.65 -7.84 -8.47
C GLY A 166 -4.28 -6.43 -7.98
N ILE A 167 -4.62 -6.15 -6.73
CA ILE A 167 -4.19 -4.96 -6.01
C ILE A 167 -3.75 -5.32 -4.60
N MET A 168 -2.64 -4.74 -4.14
CA MET A 168 -2.29 -4.76 -2.72
C MET A 168 -1.91 -3.37 -2.25
N GLY A 169 -1.98 -3.15 -0.94
CA GLY A 169 -1.62 -1.85 -0.40
C GLY A 169 -1.48 -1.85 1.12
N PHE A 170 -0.82 -0.81 1.61
CA PHE A 170 -0.40 -0.65 3.00
C PHE A 170 -0.96 0.63 3.59
N CYS A 171 -1.45 0.61 4.83
CA CYS A 171 -1.94 1.81 5.50
C CYS A 171 -3.07 2.49 4.69
N ARG A 172 -2.87 3.71 4.24
CA ARG A 172 -3.81 4.40 3.31
C ARG A 172 -3.99 3.62 2.01
N GLY A 173 -2.94 2.96 1.51
CA GLY A 173 -3.03 2.04 0.37
C GLY A 173 -3.88 0.81 0.66
N GLY A 174 -3.90 0.30 1.89
CA GLY A 174 -4.81 -0.76 2.31
C GLY A 174 -6.29 -0.31 2.26
N ARG A 175 -6.58 0.95 2.64
CA ARG A 175 -7.90 1.56 2.39
C ARG A 175 -8.20 1.62 0.89
N THR A 176 -7.21 2.01 0.09
CA THR A 176 -7.35 2.05 -1.38
C THR A 176 -7.76 0.68 -1.93
N VAL A 177 -7.20 -0.42 -1.43
CA VAL A 177 -7.61 -1.78 -1.82
C VAL A 177 -9.11 -2.00 -1.56
N TRP A 178 -9.60 -1.72 -0.34
CA TRP A 178 -11.02 -1.87 0.00
C TRP A 178 -11.92 -1.01 -0.91
N ARG A 179 -11.53 0.24 -1.15
CA ARG A 179 -12.31 1.17 -1.97
C ARG A 179 -12.30 0.78 -3.44
N TYR A 180 -11.13 0.46 -4.00
CA TYR A 180 -11.03 0.06 -5.41
C TYR A 180 -11.70 -1.28 -5.69
N SER A 181 -11.79 -2.17 -4.69
CA SER A 181 -12.57 -3.42 -4.79
C SER A 181 -14.09 -3.20 -4.89
N THR A 182 -14.60 -1.98 -4.68
CA THR A 182 -16.00 -1.62 -5.00
C THR A 182 -16.19 -1.17 -6.45
N HIS A 183 -15.09 -0.84 -7.13
CA HIS A 183 -15.10 -0.33 -8.50
C HIS A 183 -15.30 -1.47 -9.52
N GLY A 184 -14.58 -2.57 -9.36
CA GLY A 184 -14.66 -3.76 -10.18
C GLY A 184 -13.44 -4.02 -11.05
N ASN A 185 -13.44 -5.19 -11.71
CA ASN A 185 -12.38 -5.68 -12.62
C ASN A 185 -11.12 -6.25 -11.95
N LEU A 186 -11.10 -6.47 -10.64
CA LEU A 186 -10.03 -7.20 -9.96
C LEU A 186 -10.32 -8.70 -9.92
N LYS A 187 -9.26 -9.52 -9.88
CA LYS A 187 -9.36 -10.92 -9.45
C LYS A 187 -9.28 -11.04 -7.92
N ALA A 188 -8.45 -10.23 -7.27
CA ALA A 188 -8.30 -10.22 -5.83
C ALA A 188 -7.62 -8.93 -5.33
N GLY A 189 -7.90 -8.58 -4.05
CA GLY A 189 -7.22 -7.53 -3.30
C GLY A 189 -6.58 -8.05 -2.02
N VAL A 190 -5.51 -7.37 -1.54
CA VAL A 190 -4.87 -7.63 -0.24
C VAL A 190 -4.59 -6.32 0.48
N ALA A 191 -5.26 -6.10 1.60
CA ALA A 191 -5.19 -4.89 2.39
C ALA A 191 -4.38 -5.13 3.67
N TYR A 192 -3.17 -4.58 3.75
CA TYR A 192 -2.36 -4.58 4.96
C TYR A 192 -2.70 -3.35 5.80
N TYR A 193 -3.14 -3.57 7.04
CA TYR A 193 -3.50 -2.51 8.02
C TYR A 193 -4.19 -1.31 7.35
N GLY A 194 -5.13 -1.60 6.45
CA GLY A 194 -5.88 -0.59 5.73
C GLY A 194 -6.91 0.09 6.63
N SER A 195 -6.91 1.43 6.65
CA SER A 195 -7.89 2.19 7.42
C SER A 195 -9.31 1.85 7.00
N LEU A 196 -10.18 1.61 7.98
CA LEU A 196 -11.57 1.21 7.79
C LEU A 196 -12.54 2.36 8.09
N GLY A 197 -12.14 3.28 8.99
CA GLY A 197 -12.97 4.40 9.45
C GLY A 197 -12.73 5.72 8.73
N ASP A 198 -11.66 5.86 7.94
CA ASP A 198 -11.33 7.11 7.27
C ASP A 198 -12.00 7.20 5.90
N ALA A 199 -12.49 8.39 5.58
CA ALA A 199 -13.01 8.74 4.26
C ALA A 199 -12.02 9.64 3.50
N ALA A 200 -12.06 9.62 2.17
CA ALA A 200 -11.56 10.70 1.33
C ALA A 200 -12.55 11.87 1.33
N SER A 201 -12.16 13.00 0.74
CA SER A 201 -12.99 14.23 0.74
C SER A 201 -14.40 14.05 0.14
N ASP A 202 -14.56 13.09 -0.78
CA ASP A 202 -15.82 12.76 -1.48
C ASP A 202 -16.24 11.29 -1.28
N GLY A 203 -15.48 10.54 -0.46
CA GLY A 203 -15.64 9.11 -0.32
C GLY A 203 -16.29 8.71 1.01
N LYS A 204 -16.62 7.42 1.10
CA LYS A 204 -17.07 6.78 2.32
C LYS A 204 -15.93 6.09 3.03
N PRO A 205 -15.98 5.90 4.35
CA PRO A 205 -15.16 4.92 5.04
C PRO A 205 -15.25 3.54 4.36
N ALA A 206 -14.16 2.79 4.38
CA ALA A 206 -14.17 1.45 3.81
C ALA A 206 -15.24 0.54 4.45
N LEU A 207 -15.44 0.68 5.75
CA LEU A 207 -16.44 -0.08 6.52
C LEU A 207 -17.88 0.17 6.00
N GLU A 208 -18.24 1.41 5.67
CA GLU A 208 -19.55 1.74 5.12
C GLU A 208 -19.78 1.21 3.70
N SER A 209 -18.70 0.82 3.03
CA SER A 209 -18.70 0.31 1.65
C SER A 209 -18.63 -1.21 1.57
N ALA A 210 -18.68 -1.91 2.69
CA ALA A 210 -18.52 -3.37 2.76
C ALA A 210 -19.48 -4.11 1.81
N LYS A 211 -20.74 -3.68 1.73
CA LYS A 211 -21.76 -4.28 0.84
C LYS A 211 -21.45 -4.10 -0.66
N ASP A 212 -20.68 -3.08 -1.00
CA ASP A 212 -20.37 -2.69 -2.38
C ASP A 212 -19.10 -3.38 -2.90
N VAL A 213 -18.33 -4.05 -2.03
CA VAL A 213 -17.14 -4.84 -2.42
C VAL A 213 -17.56 -5.94 -3.40
N LYS A 214 -16.88 -6.04 -4.53
CA LYS A 214 -17.22 -6.96 -5.62
C LYS A 214 -16.29 -8.18 -5.67
N GLU A 215 -15.01 -7.98 -5.43
CA GLU A 215 -13.98 -8.98 -5.59
C GLU A 215 -13.48 -9.54 -4.25
N PRO A 216 -12.83 -10.72 -4.25
CA PRO A 216 -12.21 -11.30 -3.07
C PRO A 216 -11.14 -10.39 -2.46
N VAL A 217 -11.23 -10.08 -1.16
CA VAL A 217 -10.24 -9.28 -0.45
C VAL A 217 -9.75 -9.97 0.82
N LEU A 218 -8.43 -10.05 0.97
CA LEU A 218 -7.74 -10.47 2.18
C LEU A 218 -7.37 -9.25 3.03
N GLY A 219 -7.80 -9.20 4.26
CA GLY A 219 -7.46 -8.17 5.24
C GLY A 219 -6.44 -8.66 6.27
N LEU A 220 -5.29 -7.99 6.38
CA LEU A 220 -4.20 -8.33 7.28
C LEU A 220 -3.96 -7.20 8.28
N TYR A 221 -4.24 -7.44 9.56
CA TYR A 221 -4.28 -6.42 10.60
C TYR A 221 -3.45 -6.78 11.82
N GLY A 222 -2.97 -5.76 12.54
CA GLY A 222 -2.27 -5.94 13.80
C GLY A 222 -3.22 -5.82 14.99
N ALA A 223 -3.07 -6.68 16.00
CA ALA A 223 -3.88 -6.62 17.22
C ALA A 223 -3.56 -5.41 18.11
N GLU A 224 -2.36 -4.84 17.98
CA GLU A 224 -1.90 -3.66 18.73
C GLU A 224 -1.97 -2.36 17.91
N ASP A 225 -2.68 -2.37 16.78
CA ASP A 225 -2.90 -1.17 15.97
C ASP A 225 -3.88 -0.23 16.68
N GLN A 226 -3.36 0.88 17.23
CA GLN A 226 -4.15 1.88 17.96
C GLN A 226 -5.03 2.71 17.02
N GLY A 227 -4.69 2.78 15.74
CA GLY A 227 -5.45 3.52 14.73
C GLY A 227 -6.59 2.71 14.12
N ILE A 228 -6.48 1.39 14.13
CA ILE A 228 -7.47 0.45 13.58
C ILE A 228 -7.75 -0.62 14.64
N PRO A 229 -8.62 -0.33 15.63
CA PRO A 229 -8.92 -1.27 16.70
C PRO A 229 -9.48 -2.60 16.18
N VAL A 230 -9.16 -3.70 16.86
CA VAL A 230 -9.62 -5.05 16.50
C VAL A 230 -11.15 -5.11 16.34
N ASP A 231 -11.90 -4.38 17.17
CA ASP A 231 -13.37 -4.35 17.06
C ASP A 231 -13.85 -3.74 15.73
N GLN A 232 -13.12 -2.74 15.19
CA GLN A 232 -13.43 -2.19 13.87
C GLN A 232 -13.14 -3.20 12.76
N VAL A 233 -12.05 -3.98 12.88
CA VAL A 233 -11.73 -5.07 11.95
C VAL A 233 -12.83 -6.13 11.96
N LYS A 234 -13.28 -6.56 13.16
CA LYS A 234 -14.38 -7.51 13.31
C LYS A 234 -15.72 -6.97 12.77
N GLN A 235 -15.99 -5.69 12.93
CA GLN A 235 -17.16 -5.03 12.32
C GLN A 235 -17.12 -5.10 10.80
N MET A 236 -15.96 -4.83 10.18
CA MET A 236 -15.78 -4.96 8.73
C MET A 236 -15.98 -6.39 8.26
N GLU A 237 -15.38 -7.37 8.95
CA GLU A 237 -15.54 -8.80 8.64
C GLU A 237 -17.01 -9.21 8.71
N ALA A 238 -17.71 -8.82 9.78
CA ALA A 238 -19.13 -9.13 9.96
C ALA A 238 -20.01 -8.49 8.88
N ALA A 239 -19.74 -7.22 8.51
CA ALA A 239 -20.48 -6.52 7.46
C ALA A 239 -20.30 -7.17 6.08
N LEU A 240 -19.06 -7.56 5.74
CA LEU A 240 -18.75 -8.28 4.49
C LEU A 240 -19.42 -9.65 4.45
N LYS A 241 -19.34 -10.41 5.56
CA LYS A 241 -20.00 -11.72 5.69
C LYS A 241 -21.51 -11.60 5.54
N ALA A 242 -22.14 -10.63 6.21
CA ALA A 242 -23.59 -10.37 6.08
C ALA A 242 -24.01 -10.00 4.66
N ALA A 243 -23.12 -9.35 3.90
CA ALA A 243 -23.31 -9.01 2.50
C ALA A 243 -22.93 -10.14 1.52
N GLY A 244 -22.56 -11.34 1.99
CA GLY A 244 -22.19 -12.49 1.19
C GLY A 244 -20.89 -12.31 0.39
N LYS A 245 -19.96 -11.45 0.87
CA LYS A 245 -18.71 -11.16 0.17
C LYS A 245 -17.63 -12.20 0.47
N THR A 246 -16.78 -12.46 -0.52
CA THR A 246 -15.64 -13.37 -0.38
C THR A 246 -14.48 -12.62 0.26
N THR A 247 -14.21 -12.90 1.54
CA THR A 247 -13.15 -12.23 2.29
C THR A 247 -12.51 -13.16 3.30
N GLU A 248 -11.28 -12.87 3.67
CA GLU A 248 -10.56 -13.50 4.75
C GLU A 248 -9.85 -12.43 5.56
N PHE A 249 -9.80 -12.60 6.89
CA PHE A 249 -9.11 -11.69 7.78
C PHE A 249 -8.11 -12.45 8.64
N LYS A 250 -6.93 -11.84 8.81
CA LYS A 250 -5.93 -12.30 9.79
C LYS A 250 -5.55 -11.14 10.69
N ILE A 251 -5.65 -11.37 12.00
CA ILE A 251 -5.24 -10.42 13.03
C ILE A 251 -4.00 -11.01 13.71
N TYR A 252 -2.88 -10.28 13.68
CA TYR A 252 -1.59 -10.72 14.22
C TYR A 252 -1.43 -10.22 15.65
N PRO A 253 -1.36 -11.12 16.66
CA PRO A 253 -1.04 -10.75 18.03
C PRO A 253 0.32 -10.04 18.13
N GLY A 254 0.44 -9.00 18.95
CA GLY A 254 1.69 -8.26 19.15
C GLY A 254 2.13 -7.40 17.96
N ALA A 255 1.34 -7.34 16.90
CA ALA A 255 1.67 -6.54 15.72
C ALA A 255 0.96 -5.17 15.78
N PRO A 256 1.72 -4.05 15.70
CA PRO A 256 1.16 -2.70 15.61
C PRO A 256 0.86 -2.32 14.15
N HIS A 257 0.37 -1.09 13.93
CA HIS A 257 0.28 -0.50 12.60
C HIS A 257 1.63 -0.50 11.89
N GLY A 258 1.65 -0.85 10.59
CA GLY A 258 2.89 -0.89 9.81
C GLY A 258 3.78 -2.10 10.10
N PHE A 259 3.23 -3.20 10.61
CA PHE A 259 4.01 -4.40 10.98
C PHE A 259 4.77 -5.04 9.80
N HIS A 260 4.36 -4.78 8.56
CA HIS A 260 5.06 -5.28 7.36
C HIS A 260 6.15 -4.32 6.87
N ALA A 261 6.15 -3.07 7.31
CA ALA A 261 7.08 -2.05 6.83
C ALA A 261 8.47 -2.24 7.47
N ASP A 262 9.34 -2.98 6.79
CA ASP A 262 10.66 -3.42 7.29
C ASP A 262 11.65 -2.27 7.57
N TYR A 263 11.37 -1.08 7.04
CA TYR A 263 12.14 0.14 7.32
C TYR A 263 11.77 0.81 8.66
N ARG A 264 10.71 0.33 9.36
CA ARG A 264 10.16 0.98 10.57
C ARG A 264 10.37 0.15 11.83
N PRO A 265 10.41 0.80 13.01
CA PRO A 265 10.45 0.09 14.30
C PRO A 265 9.22 -0.77 14.59
N SER A 266 8.10 -0.48 13.91
CA SER A 266 6.86 -1.27 13.98
C SER A 266 6.95 -2.62 13.28
N TYR A 267 8.00 -2.89 12.51
CA TYR A 267 8.18 -4.16 11.80
C TYR A 267 8.13 -5.38 12.73
N ARG A 268 7.36 -6.36 12.33
CA ARG A 268 7.27 -7.66 13.00
C ARG A 268 7.49 -8.74 11.95
N GLN A 269 8.71 -9.28 11.93
CA GLN A 269 9.16 -10.18 10.87
C GLN A 269 8.21 -11.38 10.68
N GLU A 270 7.86 -12.08 11.74
CA GLU A 270 6.98 -13.25 11.66
C GLU A 270 5.60 -12.91 11.05
N ALA A 271 5.00 -11.80 11.47
CA ALA A 271 3.72 -11.34 10.94
C ALA A 271 3.84 -10.88 9.47
N ALA A 272 4.96 -10.23 9.11
CA ALA A 272 5.23 -9.79 7.75
C ALA A 272 5.45 -10.97 6.80
N ASP A 273 6.23 -11.97 7.22
CA ASP A 273 6.52 -13.16 6.44
C ASP A 273 5.26 -14.02 6.25
N ASP A 274 4.44 -14.19 7.30
CA ASP A 274 3.16 -14.91 7.21
C ASP A 274 2.18 -14.14 6.31
N GLY A 275 2.07 -12.83 6.48
CA GLY A 275 1.23 -11.97 5.62
C GLY A 275 1.63 -12.04 4.15
N TRP A 276 2.93 -12.09 3.85
CA TRP A 276 3.43 -12.25 2.48
C TRP A 276 3.08 -13.61 1.89
N LYS A 277 3.18 -14.69 2.69
CA LYS A 277 2.74 -16.03 2.27
C LYS A 277 1.24 -16.08 2.02
N MET A 278 0.44 -15.52 2.92
CA MET A 278 -1.02 -15.45 2.76
C MET A 278 -1.41 -14.65 1.51
N MET A 279 -0.80 -13.49 1.28
CA MET A 279 -1.00 -12.67 0.08
C MET A 279 -0.70 -13.46 -1.19
N THR A 280 0.44 -14.15 -1.23
CA THR A 280 0.85 -14.96 -2.39
C THR A 280 -0.14 -16.09 -2.65
N ALA A 281 -0.56 -16.81 -1.59
CA ALA A 281 -1.56 -17.87 -1.69
C ALA A 281 -2.93 -17.33 -2.14
N TRP A 282 -3.34 -16.15 -1.64
CA TRP A 282 -4.58 -15.49 -2.03
C TRP A 282 -4.59 -15.13 -3.51
N PHE A 283 -3.52 -14.52 -3.99
CA PHE A 283 -3.40 -14.18 -5.41
C PHE A 283 -3.35 -15.42 -6.32
N LYS A 284 -2.74 -16.52 -5.87
CA LYS A 284 -2.79 -17.79 -6.60
C LYS A 284 -4.20 -18.38 -6.63
N LYS A 285 -4.87 -18.43 -5.49
CA LYS A 285 -6.24 -18.97 -5.34
C LYS A 285 -7.23 -18.29 -6.29
N TYR A 286 -7.08 -16.98 -6.50
CA TYR A 286 -7.99 -16.20 -7.34
C TYR A 286 -7.44 -15.90 -8.73
N GLY A 287 -6.35 -16.56 -9.14
CA GLY A 287 -5.85 -16.52 -10.51
C GLY A 287 -5.10 -15.25 -10.90
N VAL A 288 -4.64 -14.46 -9.93
CA VAL A 288 -3.69 -13.35 -10.19
C VAL A 288 -2.30 -13.92 -10.45
N LEU A 289 -1.76 -14.71 -9.52
CA LEU A 289 -0.49 -15.42 -9.69
C LEU A 289 -0.70 -16.88 -10.13
N SER A 290 0.34 -17.48 -10.62
CA SER A 290 0.37 -18.91 -11.02
C SER A 290 0.92 -19.78 -9.91
#